data_70dbab128a9efa9676f17d4fa3d5e84d
#
_entry.id   70dbab128a9efa9676f17d4fa3d5e84d
#
_cell.length_a   1.000
_cell.length_b   1.000
_cell.length_c   1.000
_cell.angle_alpha   90.00
_cell.angle_beta   90.00
_cell.angle_gamma   90.00
#
_symmetry.space_group_name_H-M   'P 1'
#
loop_
_entity.id
_entity.type
_entity.pdbx_description
1 polymer ?
#
loop_
_entity_poly.entity_id
_entity_poly.type
_entity_poly.pdbx_seq_one_letter_code
_entity_poly.pdbx_strand_id
1 'polypeptide(L)'
;EAIDNVRRLRNHSCIALWCGNNECLDAWFNWNWKNTYDKQNPAYSDIIWKQFKDQYFVTLPDVVEEYHPGACYRKSSPYSDDKGTRNHTVGDMHYWEVWQGLKPLSEFKHERSRFFSEYGFQSFPEFESIKRYAPLQEDWNLTSEVMMAHQRGGATANKRINDFLLSEYRQPKDFRSFTYMSQLLQADAMKIAMEAHRRDMPYCMGSLVWQHNDCWPVASWSSRDYYGRWKAQHYFTVKSFADLLVSPIEDGNVLQVYIVSDRLKPTSGELKVCALRLDGGGIVKEFTRRVTVPANTSTVVWRETVDKLLDGANKEDVVIHVSYKDKTGKEYTNNYFLAKQKDMHYVTARINKDFVAVEGGYDVTLSCDVFARGVFLSLKGDIDNFISDNYMDILPGKPVTVRVTTDLPGLQFAERLQVTSFLDAVEL
;
A
#
# COMPACT_ATOMS: atom_id res chain seq x y z
N GLU A 1 -33.74 7.03 0.97
CA GLU A 1 -32.41 6.36 0.89
C GLU A 1 -31.46 6.91 1.98
N ALA A 2 -31.18 8.24 2.06
CA ALA A 2 -30.32 8.81 3.08
C ALA A 2 -30.80 8.49 4.50
N ILE A 3 -32.08 8.69 4.79
CA ILE A 3 -32.70 8.36 6.09
C ILE A 3 -32.45 6.88 6.46
N ASP A 4 -32.66 5.97 5.51
CA ASP A 4 -32.51 4.53 5.76
C ASP A 4 -31.05 4.17 6.06
N ASN A 5 -30.09 4.77 5.35
CA ASN A 5 -28.68 4.54 5.59
C ASN A 5 -28.21 5.11 6.94
N VAL A 6 -28.62 6.33 7.29
CA VAL A 6 -28.28 6.93 8.59
C VAL A 6 -28.88 6.09 9.72
N ARG A 7 -30.17 5.73 9.65
CA ARG A 7 -30.83 4.90 10.66
C ARG A 7 -30.17 3.53 10.84
N ARG A 8 -29.78 2.89 9.73
CA ARG A 8 -29.15 1.58 9.72
C ARG A 8 -27.76 1.60 10.35
N LEU A 9 -26.98 2.66 10.12
CA LEU A 9 -25.56 2.69 10.45
C LEU A 9 -25.21 3.49 11.72
N ARG A 10 -26.06 4.44 12.15
CA ARG A 10 -25.78 5.37 13.27
C ARG A 10 -25.38 4.74 14.59
N ASN A 11 -25.79 3.49 14.83
CA ASN A 11 -25.49 2.80 16.09
C ASN A 11 -24.14 2.07 16.07
N HIS A 12 -23.42 2.09 14.96
CA HIS A 12 -22.07 1.53 14.89
C HIS A 12 -21.05 2.54 15.41
N SER A 13 -20.31 2.18 16.45
CA SER A 13 -19.32 3.03 17.12
C SER A 13 -18.15 3.47 16.22
N CYS A 14 -17.96 2.80 15.07
CA CYS A 14 -16.93 3.16 14.08
C CYS A 14 -17.32 4.32 13.17
N ILE A 15 -18.60 4.77 13.18
CA ILE A 15 -19.03 5.94 12.38
C ILE A 15 -18.49 7.22 13.02
N ALA A 16 -17.47 7.81 12.42
CA ALA A 16 -16.85 9.03 12.87
C ALA A 16 -17.35 10.28 12.14
N LEU A 17 -17.79 10.11 10.87
CA LEU A 17 -18.16 11.23 10.01
C LEU A 17 -19.10 10.74 8.90
N TRP A 18 -20.09 11.56 8.55
CA TRP A 18 -20.91 11.45 7.35
C TRP A 18 -20.39 12.37 6.25
N CYS A 19 -20.29 11.85 5.02
CA CYS A 19 -19.83 12.63 3.87
C CYS A 19 -20.88 12.64 2.75
N GLY A 20 -21.15 13.82 2.17
CA GLY A 20 -22.19 14.01 1.20
C GLY A 20 -21.88 13.41 -0.17
N ASN A 21 -20.68 13.65 -0.69
CA ASN A 21 -20.27 13.18 -2.01
C ASN A 21 -18.76 13.00 -2.11
N ASN A 22 -18.35 12.30 -3.18
CA ASN A 22 -16.95 12.19 -3.58
C ASN A 22 -16.67 13.15 -4.74
N GLU A 23 -15.75 14.08 -4.53
CA GLU A 23 -15.11 14.97 -5.52
C GLU A 23 -16.03 15.90 -6.32
N CYS A 24 -17.37 15.91 -6.13
CA CYS A 24 -18.26 16.75 -6.94
C CYS A 24 -18.03 18.24 -6.71
N LEU A 25 -17.69 18.66 -5.48
CA LEU A 25 -17.33 20.04 -5.19
C LEU A 25 -15.99 20.42 -5.84
N ASP A 26 -15.01 19.54 -5.74
CA ASP A 26 -13.70 19.73 -6.37
C ASP A 26 -13.83 19.78 -7.90
N ALA A 27 -14.61 18.89 -8.49
CA ALA A 27 -14.88 18.86 -9.92
C ALA A 27 -15.55 20.14 -10.42
N TRP A 28 -16.49 20.67 -9.64
CA TRP A 28 -17.18 21.92 -9.99
C TRP A 28 -16.23 23.09 -10.14
N PHE A 29 -15.32 23.26 -9.18
CA PHE A 29 -14.41 24.42 -9.15
C PHE A 29 -13.07 24.16 -9.87
N ASN A 30 -12.52 22.96 -9.77
CA ASN A 30 -11.12 22.66 -10.17
C ASN A 30 -11.01 21.82 -11.43
N TRP A 31 -12.05 21.02 -11.83
CA TRP A 31 -12.01 20.17 -13.02
C TRP A 31 -12.76 20.79 -14.20
N ASN A 32 -13.02 22.09 -14.14
CA ASN A 32 -13.67 22.84 -15.22
C ASN A 32 -15.13 22.44 -15.53
N TRP A 33 -15.82 21.72 -14.62
CA TRP A 33 -17.20 21.30 -14.83
C TRP A 33 -18.14 22.49 -14.98
N LYS A 34 -18.04 23.50 -14.11
CA LYS A 34 -18.85 24.71 -14.22
C LYS A 34 -18.74 25.34 -15.60
N ASN A 35 -17.52 25.57 -16.08
CA ASN A 35 -17.30 26.19 -17.40
C ASN A 35 -17.78 25.30 -18.56
N THR A 36 -17.77 23.99 -18.39
CA THR A 36 -18.28 23.05 -19.40
C THR A 36 -19.80 23.18 -19.52
N TYR A 37 -20.52 23.29 -18.42
CA TYR A 37 -21.97 23.51 -18.44
C TYR A 37 -22.32 24.93 -18.90
N ASP A 38 -21.59 25.97 -18.48
CA ASP A 38 -21.77 27.35 -18.95
C ASP A 38 -21.67 27.49 -20.47
N LYS A 39 -20.74 26.76 -21.09
CA LYS A 39 -20.59 26.71 -22.56
C LYS A 39 -21.77 26.04 -23.28
N GLN A 40 -22.39 25.05 -22.63
CA GLN A 40 -23.58 24.40 -23.17
C GLN A 40 -24.83 25.28 -23.01
N ASN A 41 -25.07 25.73 -21.82
CA ASN A 41 -26.14 26.65 -21.47
C ASN A 41 -25.90 27.22 -20.04
N PRO A 42 -25.68 28.55 -19.86
CA PRO A 42 -25.45 29.12 -18.53
C PRO A 42 -26.57 28.84 -17.51
N ALA A 43 -27.82 28.70 -17.96
CA ALA A 43 -28.93 28.35 -17.07
C ALA A 43 -28.81 26.93 -16.47
N TYR A 44 -28.12 25.99 -17.15
CA TYR A 44 -27.88 24.65 -16.61
C TYR A 44 -26.89 24.68 -15.46
N SER A 45 -25.85 25.49 -15.58
CA SER A 45 -24.87 25.65 -14.52
C SER A 45 -25.51 26.11 -13.22
N ASP A 46 -26.39 27.12 -13.30
CA ASP A 46 -27.12 27.68 -12.13
C ASP A 46 -28.08 26.63 -11.54
N ILE A 47 -28.81 25.91 -12.37
CA ILE A 47 -29.74 24.86 -11.92
C ILE A 47 -28.96 23.72 -11.23
N ILE A 48 -27.89 23.22 -11.85
CA ILE A 48 -27.05 22.13 -11.32
C ILE A 48 -26.46 22.56 -9.98
N TRP A 49 -25.89 23.77 -9.92
CA TRP A 49 -25.30 24.29 -8.68
C TRP A 49 -26.32 24.49 -7.57
N LYS A 50 -27.53 24.99 -7.92
CA LYS A 50 -28.62 25.08 -6.94
C LYS A 50 -28.99 23.70 -6.40
N GLN A 51 -29.24 22.72 -7.26
CA GLN A 51 -29.61 21.34 -6.86
C GLN A 51 -28.51 20.69 -6.04
N PHE A 52 -27.23 20.89 -6.40
CA PHE A 52 -26.08 20.43 -5.64
C PHE A 52 -26.11 20.99 -4.20
N LYS A 53 -26.34 22.28 -4.04
CA LYS A 53 -26.46 22.91 -2.72
C LYS A 53 -27.67 22.40 -1.95
N ASP A 54 -28.83 22.32 -2.60
CA ASP A 54 -30.05 21.82 -1.97
C ASP A 54 -29.85 20.41 -1.42
N GLN A 55 -29.14 19.53 -2.16
CA GLN A 55 -28.88 18.17 -1.74
C GLN A 55 -27.82 18.09 -0.63
N TYR A 56 -26.61 18.62 -0.88
CA TYR A 56 -25.45 18.36 -0.03
C TYR A 56 -25.24 19.39 1.09
N PHE A 57 -25.83 20.60 0.98
CA PHE A 57 -25.68 21.65 1.97
C PHE A 57 -26.92 21.83 2.84
N VAL A 58 -28.06 21.24 2.44
CA VAL A 58 -29.33 21.35 3.17
C VAL A 58 -29.90 19.97 3.47
N THR A 59 -30.34 19.21 2.46
CA THR A 59 -31.11 17.97 2.67
C THR A 59 -30.34 16.90 3.44
N LEU A 60 -29.08 16.62 3.06
CA LEU A 60 -28.31 15.57 3.72
C LEU A 60 -27.87 15.95 5.14
N PRO A 61 -27.36 17.16 5.42
CA PRO A 61 -27.06 17.54 6.80
C PRO A 61 -28.33 17.58 7.69
N ASP A 62 -29.49 18.00 7.18
CA ASP A 62 -30.75 17.97 7.95
C ASP A 62 -31.15 16.53 8.31
N VAL A 63 -30.99 15.59 7.37
CA VAL A 63 -31.21 14.14 7.65
C VAL A 63 -30.23 13.63 8.70
N VAL A 64 -28.97 13.99 8.62
CA VAL A 64 -27.98 13.57 9.62
C VAL A 64 -28.32 14.14 10.98
N GLU A 65 -28.64 15.44 11.08
CA GLU A 65 -29.00 16.07 12.36
C GLU A 65 -30.27 15.48 12.96
N GLU A 66 -31.30 15.18 12.14
CA GLU A 66 -32.55 14.58 12.64
C GLU A 66 -32.36 13.13 13.12
N TYR A 67 -31.60 12.29 12.38
CA TYR A 67 -31.54 10.86 12.65
C TYR A 67 -30.25 10.40 13.36
N HIS A 68 -29.21 11.24 13.43
CA HIS A 68 -27.96 11.01 14.17
C HIS A 68 -27.45 12.33 14.79
N PRO A 69 -28.21 12.92 15.75
CA PRO A 69 -27.88 14.25 16.30
C PRO A 69 -26.46 14.33 16.85
N GLY A 70 -25.78 15.43 16.55
CA GLY A 70 -24.40 15.69 16.99
C GLY A 70 -23.32 14.93 16.21
N ALA A 71 -23.68 14.14 15.20
CA ALA A 71 -22.68 13.52 14.32
C ALA A 71 -22.05 14.56 13.37
N CYS A 72 -20.76 14.38 13.10
CA CYS A 72 -20.07 15.23 12.15
C CYS A 72 -20.54 14.94 10.71
N TYR A 73 -20.85 16.02 9.97
CA TYR A 73 -21.16 15.94 8.54
C TYR A 73 -20.22 16.83 7.72
N ARG A 74 -19.75 16.31 6.59
CA ARG A 74 -18.97 17.02 5.58
C ARG A 74 -19.72 17.02 4.24
N LYS A 75 -19.74 18.15 3.56
CA LYS A 75 -20.51 18.35 2.32
C LYS A 75 -19.92 17.59 1.14
N SER A 76 -18.61 17.41 1.12
CA SER A 76 -17.86 16.71 0.06
C SER A 76 -16.58 16.06 0.64
N SER A 77 -15.93 15.22 -0.11
CA SER A 77 -14.53 14.79 0.07
C SER A 77 -13.81 14.90 -1.30
N PRO A 78 -12.64 15.58 -1.42
CA PRO A 78 -12.00 16.36 -0.35
C PRO A 78 -12.82 17.63 -0.01
N TYR A 79 -12.61 18.12 1.22
CA TYR A 79 -13.33 19.31 1.68
C TYR A 79 -12.49 20.15 2.63
N SER A 80 -12.22 21.38 2.25
CA SER A 80 -11.62 22.41 3.11
C SER A 80 -12.56 23.59 3.33
N ASP A 81 -13.30 23.98 2.30
CA ASP A 81 -14.33 25.04 2.33
C ASP A 81 -15.38 24.85 1.22
N ASP A 82 -16.39 25.74 1.20
CA ASP A 82 -17.48 25.69 0.23
C ASP A 82 -17.10 26.21 -1.18
N LYS A 83 -15.84 26.57 -1.40
CA LYS A 83 -15.30 27.08 -2.67
C LYS A 83 -14.42 26.06 -3.38
N GLY A 84 -14.32 24.83 -2.84
CA GLY A 84 -13.46 23.79 -3.40
C GLY A 84 -11.96 24.10 -3.28
N THR A 85 -11.56 24.90 -2.29
CA THR A 85 -10.15 25.18 -2.04
C THR A 85 -9.45 23.89 -1.58
N ARG A 86 -8.35 23.55 -2.22
CA ARG A 86 -7.46 22.47 -1.76
C ARG A 86 -6.49 23.03 -0.73
N ASN A 87 -6.67 22.66 0.53
CA ASN A 87 -5.85 23.15 1.63
C ASN A 87 -5.34 22.00 2.49
N HIS A 88 -4.01 21.80 2.48
CA HIS A 88 -3.34 20.74 3.22
C HIS A 88 -3.38 20.91 4.75
N THR A 89 -3.76 22.09 5.25
CA THR A 89 -3.80 22.38 6.69
C THR A 89 -5.20 22.24 7.32
N VAL A 90 -6.24 22.11 6.48
CA VAL A 90 -7.65 22.08 6.92
C VAL A 90 -8.42 21.02 6.13
N GLY A 91 -9.23 20.24 6.84
CA GLY A 91 -10.10 19.23 6.23
C GLY A 91 -9.34 17.99 5.77
N ASP A 92 -9.75 17.45 4.63
CA ASP A 92 -9.18 16.24 4.05
C ASP A 92 -8.66 16.48 2.63
N MET A 93 -7.80 15.58 2.16
CA MET A 93 -7.08 15.72 0.90
C MET A 93 -7.18 14.43 0.08
N HIS A 94 -7.52 14.58 -1.21
CA HIS A 94 -7.30 13.58 -2.23
C HIS A 94 -5.96 13.85 -2.91
N TYR A 95 -4.96 13.02 -2.64
CA TYR A 95 -3.60 13.23 -3.14
C TYR A 95 -3.27 12.30 -4.30
N TRP A 96 -3.34 12.82 -5.51
CA TRP A 96 -3.14 12.08 -6.76
C TRP A 96 -1.89 12.50 -7.55
N GLU A 97 -1.03 13.35 -6.98
CA GLU A 97 0.12 13.91 -7.68
C GLU A 97 1.15 12.85 -8.10
N VAL A 98 1.29 11.75 -7.34
CA VAL A 98 2.17 10.65 -7.77
C VAL A 98 1.53 9.89 -8.92
N TRP A 99 0.32 9.34 -8.75
CA TRP A 99 -0.30 8.52 -9.78
C TRP A 99 -0.78 9.34 -10.99
N GLN A 100 -1.57 10.39 -10.80
CA GLN A 100 -2.12 11.22 -11.87
C GLN A 100 -1.13 12.30 -12.33
N GLY A 101 -0.41 12.93 -11.40
CA GLY A 101 0.56 13.98 -11.66
C GLY A 101 1.92 13.46 -12.15
N LEU A 102 2.14 12.14 -12.17
CA LEU A 102 3.38 11.47 -12.62
C LEU A 102 4.62 11.89 -11.82
N LYS A 103 4.46 12.33 -10.57
CA LYS A 103 5.60 12.63 -9.71
C LYS A 103 6.28 11.34 -9.22
N PRO A 104 7.56 11.37 -8.88
CA PRO A 104 8.28 10.20 -8.37
C PRO A 104 7.68 9.69 -7.07
N LEU A 105 7.83 8.38 -6.77
CA LEU A 105 7.30 7.77 -5.54
C LEU A 105 7.79 8.46 -4.26
N SER A 106 9.01 9.02 -4.30
CA SER A 106 9.58 9.77 -3.19
C SER A 106 8.77 10.99 -2.77
N GLU A 107 7.91 11.54 -3.65
CA GLU A 107 7.04 12.67 -3.34
C GLU A 107 6.09 12.38 -2.17
N PHE A 108 5.63 11.13 -2.03
CA PHE A 108 4.84 10.72 -0.86
C PHE A 108 5.55 10.95 0.49
N LYS A 109 6.88 11.03 0.52
CA LYS A 109 7.64 11.27 1.76
C LYS A 109 7.51 12.71 2.27
N HIS A 110 7.22 13.65 1.36
CA HIS A 110 7.25 15.10 1.62
C HIS A 110 5.89 15.73 1.75
N GLU A 111 4.85 15.04 1.29
CA GLU A 111 3.49 15.54 1.33
C GLU A 111 2.92 15.47 2.75
N ARG A 112 2.29 16.58 3.18
CA ARG A 112 1.73 16.72 4.53
C ARG A 112 0.31 17.27 4.48
N SER A 113 -0.62 16.51 5.05
CA SER A 113 -2.03 16.94 5.20
C SER A 113 -2.61 16.46 6.52
N ARG A 114 -3.69 17.12 6.95
CA ARG A 114 -4.37 16.74 8.22
C ARG A 114 -5.02 15.37 8.14
N PHE A 115 -5.49 15.00 6.94
CA PHE A 115 -6.18 13.75 6.68
C PHE A 115 -6.10 13.43 5.17
N PHE A 116 -5.55 12.30 4.80
CA PHE A 116 -5.58 11.80 3.42
C PHE A 116 -6.76 10.86 3.26
N SER A 117 -7.85 11.35 2.67
CA SER A 117 -9.08 10.58 2.42
C SER A 117 -9.02 9.79 1.13
N GLU A 118 -8.11 10.16 0.20
CA GLU A 118 -7.77 9.37 -0.97
C GLU A 118 -6.32 9.56 -1.40
N TYR A 119 -5.71 8.48 -1.78
CA TYR A 119 -4.46 8.36 -2.54
C TYR A 119 -4.36 6.92 -3.03
N GLY A 120 -3.61 6.67 -4.10
CA GLY A 120 -3.53 5.31 -4.62
C GLY A 120 -2.48 5.14 -5.70
N PHE A 121 -2.22 3.87 -6.04
CA PHE A 121 -1.34 3.46 -7.11
C PHE A 121 -1.89 2.19 -7.75
N GLN A 122 -1.74 2.00 -9.08
CA GLN A 122 -2.28 0.83 -9.75
C GLN A 122 -1.29 -0.32 -9.86
N SER A 123 -1.86 -1.53 -9.92
CA SER A 123 -1.17 -2.73 -10.38
C SER A 123 -2.14 -3.68 -11.10
N PHE A 124 -1.57 -4.66 -11.79
CA PHE A 124 -2.33 -5.79 -12.29
C PHE A 124 -2.73 -6.74 -11.15
N PRO A 125 -3.84 -7.50 -11.27
CA PRO A 125 -4.15 -8.60 -10.35
C PRO A 125 -3.15 -9.76 -10.53
N GLU A 126 -3.25 -10.79 -9.69
CA GLU A 126 -2.45 -12.00 -9.90
C GLU A 126 -2.66 -12.61 -11.28
N PHE A 127 -1.61 -13.24 -11.81
CA PHE A 127 -1.64 -13.83 -13.15
C PHE A 127 -2.74 -14.90 -13.30
N GLU A 128 -3.03 -15.67 -12.25
CA GLU A 128 -4.16 -16.65 -12.26
C GLU A 128 -5.53 -15.96 -12.40
N SER A 129 -5.69 -14.75 -11.85
CA SER A 129 -6.88 -13.93 -12.05
C SER A 129 -6.98 -13.40 -13.48
N ILE A 130 -5.85 -13.02 -14.07
CA ILE A 130 -5.80 -12.54 -15.46
C ILE A 130 -6.23 -13.64 -16.43
N LYS A 131 -5.79 -14.87 -16.24
CA LYS A 131 -6.17 -16.00 -17.09
C LYS A 131 -7.68 -16.29 -17.14
N ARG A 132 -8.45 -15.86 -16.13
CA ARG A 132 -9.91 -16.00 -16.12
C ARG A 132 -10.59 -15.10 -17.16
N TYR A 133 -10.06 -13.91 -17.42
CA TYR A 133 -10.61 -12.99 -18.41
C TYR A 133 -9.80 -12.88 -19.71
N ALA A 134 -8.54 -13.31 -19.68
CA ALA A 134 -7.63 -13.35 -20.82
C ALA A 134 -7.00 -14.77 -20.92
N PRO A 135 -7.76 -15.79 -21.36
CA PRO A 135 -7.27 -17.17 -21.40
C PRO A 135 -6.24 -17.43 -22.52
N LEU A 136 -6.17 -16.57 -23.53
CA LEU A 136 -5.28 -16.73 -24.67
C LEU A 136 -3.93 -16.07 -24.41
N GLN A 137 -2.83 -16.76 -24.72
CA GLN A 137 -1.48 -16.24 -24.50
C GLN A 137 -1.18 -15.00 -25.33
N GLU A 138 -1.79 -14.85 -26.49
CA GLU A 138 -1.66 -13.68 -27.35
C GLU A 138 -2.16 -12.39 -26.70
N ASP A 139 -3.05 -12.49 -25.69
CA ASP A 139 -3.56 -11.36 -24.92
C ASP A 139 -2.63 -10.92 -23.79
N TRP A 140 -1.60 -11.72 -23.45
CA TRP A 140 -0.73 -11.42 -22.31
C TRP A 140 0.33 -10.36 -22.67
N ASN A 141 -0.15 -9.16 -22.94
CA ASN A 141 0.65 -7.98 -23.18
C ASN A 141 -0.14 -6.71 -22.81
N LEU A 142 0.56 -5.59 -22.63
CA LEU A 142 -0.03 -4.34 -22.14
C LEU A 142 -0.97 -3.63 -23.11
N THR A 143 -0.95 -4.01 -24.39
CA THR A 143 -1.64 -3.32 -25.49
C THR A 143 -2.72 -4.16 -26.16
N SER A 144 -2.91 -5.43 -25.74
CA SER A 144 -3.99 -6.24 -26.25
C SER A 144 -5.35 -5.60 -25.95
N GLU A 145 -6.32 -5.83 -26.82
CA GLU A 145 -7.67 -5.30 -26.67
C GLU A 145 -8.28 -5.72 -25.31
N VAL A 146 -8.06 -6.99 -24.93
CA VAL A 146 -8.54 -7.53 -23.64
C VAL A 146 -7.91 -6.79 -22.47
N MET A 147 -6.58 -6.62 -22.44
CA MET A 147 -5.91 -5.91 -21.33
C MET A 147 -6.29 -4.44 -21.26
N MET A 148 -6.52 -3.80 -22.43
CA MET A 148 -6.99 -2.41 -22.48
C MET A 148 -8.46 -2.29 -22.01
N ALA A 149 -9.32 -3.26 -22.34
CA ALA A 149 -10.69 -3.30 -21.84
C ALA A 149 -10.76 -3.56 -20.33
N HIS A 150 -9.84 -4.37 -19.80
CA HIS A 150 -9.73 -4.69 -18.36
C HIS A 150 -8.76 -3.76 -17.61
N GLN A 151 -8.83 -2.45 -17.90
CA GLN A 151 -8.03 -1.40 -17.24
C GLN A 151 -8.94 -0.29 -16.69
N ARG A 152 -8.97 -0.13 -15.35
CA ARG A 152 -9.84 0.86 -14.67
C ARG A 152 -9.38 2.31 -14.88
N GLY A 153 -8.08 2.55 -15.09
CA GLY A 153 -7.47 3.87 -15.24
C GLY A 153 -7.52 4.46 -16.65
N GLY A 154 -8.18 3.77 -17.60
CA GLY A 154 -8.31 4.23 -18.98
C GLY A 154 -7.08 3.94 -19.86
N ALA A 155 -7.10 4.46 -21.10
CA ALA A 155 -6.22 4.05 -22.19
C ALA A 155 -4.71 4.19 -21.93
N THR A 156 -4.27 5.08 -21.07
CA THR A 156 -2.85 5.33 -20.79
C THR A 156 -2.31 4.59 -19.57
N ALA A 157 -3.18 3.96 -18.79
CA ALA A 157 -2.81 3.48 -17.45
C ALA A 157 -1.88 2.25 -17.48
N ASN A 158 -2.03 1.34 -18.45
CA ASN A 158 -1.09 0.21 -18.62
C ASN A 158 0.33 0.71 -18.90
N LYS A 159 0.46 1.69 -19.81
CA LYS A 159 1.75 2.32 -20.07
C LYS A 159 2.29 3.03 -18.83
N ARG A 160 1.45 3.72 -18.08
CA ARG A 160 1.85 4.40 -16.84
C ARG A 160 2.41 3.43 -15.80
N ILE A 161 1.74 2.29 -15.58
CA ILE A 161 2.27 1.24 -14.69
C ILE A 161 3.67 0.80 -15.16
N ASN A 162 3.84 0.57 -16.47
CA ASN A 162 5.13 0.16 -17.02
C ASN A 162 6.21 1.23 -16.87
N ASP A 163 5.90 2.49 -17.14
CA ASP A 163 6.86 3.60 -17.03
C ASP A 163 7.34 3.76 -15.59
N PHE A 164 6.43 3.71 -14.61
CA PHE A 164 6.80 3.70 -13.19
C PHE A 164 7.60 2.47 -12.81
N LEU A 165 7.22 1.29 -13.31
CA LEU A 165 7.95 0.05 -13.02
C LEU A 165 9.40 0.18 -13.48
N LEU A 166 9.65 0.59 -14.71
CA LEU A 166 11.00 0.74 -15.25
C LEU A 166 11.80 1.91 -14.63
N SER A 167 11.10 2.87 -14.02
CA SER A 167 11.76 3.93 -13.25
C SER A 167 12.34 3.44 -11.92
N GLU A 168 11.74 2.40 -11.31
CA GLU A 168 12.07 1.91 -9.96
C GLU A 168 12.68 0.50 -9.96
N TYR A 169 12.32 -0.35 -10.92
CA TYR A 169 12.69 -1.75 -11.01
C TYR A 169 13.40 -2.09 -12.33
N ARG A 170 14.02 -3.27 -12.39
CA ARG A 170 14.59 -3.83 -13.63
C ARG A 170 13.48 -4.30 -14.57
N GLN A 171 13.83 -4.56 -15.83
CA GLN A 171 12.91 -5.09 -16.85
C GLN A 171 12.35 -6.47 -16.42
N PRO A 172 11.03 -6.68 -16.40
CA PRO A 172 10.42 -8.00 -16.24
C PRO A 172 10.73 -8.91 -17.44
N LYS A 173 11.03 -10.18 -17.19
CA LYS A 173 11.36 -11.14 -18.26
C LYS A 173 10.18 -11.58 -19.12
N ASP A 174 8.95 -11.48 -18.61
CA ASP A 174 7.71 -11.86 -19.28
C ASP A 174 6.49 -11.15 -18.65
N PHE A 175 5.30 -11.35 -19.23
CA PHE A 175 4.09 -10.70 -18.76
C PHE A 175 3.67 -11.18 -17.34
N ARG A 176 3.88 -12.46 -17.00
CA ARG A 176 3.61 -12.97 -15.64
C ARG A 176 4.51 -12.28 -14.62
N SER A 177 5.78 -12.14 -14.95
CA SER A 177 6.74 -11.39 -14.13
C SER A 177 6.38 -9.91 -14.00
N PHE A 178 5.90 -9.30 -15.10
CA PHE A 178 5.38 -7.95 -15.07
C PHE A 178 4.20 -7.79 -14.10
N THR A 179 3.24 -8.73 -14.10
CA THR A 179 2.09 -8.65 -13.18
C THR A 179 2.53 -8.71 -11.72
N TYR A 180 3.42 -9.63 -11.37
CA TYR A 180 4.03 -9.75 -10.04
C TYR A 180 4.79 -8.48 -9.64
N MET A 181 5.67 -7.98 -10.52
CA MET A 181 6.47 -6.78 -10.23
C MET A 181 5.62 -5.51 -10.16
N SER A 182 4.52 -5.42 -10.91
CA SER A 182 3.58 -4.30 -10.81
C SER A 182 2.92 -4.25 -9.43
N GLN A 183 2.67 -5.41 -8.82
CA GLN A 183 2.13 -5.48 -7.45
C GLN A 183 3.16 -5.09 -6.39
N LEU A 184 4.44 -5.47 -6.55
CA LEU A 184 5.52 -4.99 -5.68
C LEU A 184 5.67 -3.47 -5.77
N LEU A 185 5.64 -2.91 -6.98
CA LEU A 185 5.69 -1.47 -7.21
C LEU A 185 4.53 -0.74 -6.51
N GLN A 186 3.30 -1.23 -6.68
CA GLN A 186 2.13 -0.68 -5.98
C GLN A 186 2.32 -0.74 -4.46
N ALA A 187 2.77 -1.88 -3.94
CA ALA A 187 2.96 -2.08 -2.51
C ALA A 187 4.04 -1.16 -1.93
N ASP A 188 5.16 -1.00 -2.63
CA ASP A 188 6.23 -0.07 -2.21
C ASP A 188 5.76 1.38 -2.25
N ALA A 189 5.05 1.81 -3.30
CA ALA A 189 4.48 3.15 -3.40
C ALA A 189 3.53 3.44 -2.23
N MET A 190 2.62 2.51 -1.95
CA MET A 190 1.65 2.67 -0.86
C MET A 190 2.29 2.59 0.52
N LYS A 191 3.30 1.74 0.70
CA LYS A 191 4.10 1.69 1.94
C LYS A 191 4.75 3.04 2.24
N ILE A 192 5.38 3.67 1.23
CA ILE A 192 6.00 4.99 1.39
C ILE A 192 4.97 6.01 1.88
N ALA A 193 3.79 6.05 1.25
CA ALA A 193 2.71 6.96 1.61
C ALA A 193 2.18 6.70 3.04
N MET A 194 1.77 5.47 3.34
CA MET A 194 1.20 5.09 4.64
C MET A 194 2.17 5.37 5.78
N GLU A 195 3.44 5.02 5.61
CA GLU A 195 4.47 5.28 6.62
C GLU A 195 4.73 6.77 6.82
N ALA A 196 4.72 7.58 5.74
CA ALA A 196 4.85 9.03 5.82
C ALA A 196 3.69 9.65 6.60
N HIS A 197 2.45 9.28 6.27
CA HIS A 197 1.25 9.75 6.97
C HIS A 197 1.29 9.38 8.46
N ARG A 198 1.70 8.16 8.79
CA ARG A 198 1.80 7.71 10.17
C ARG A 198 2.94 8.35 10.94
N ARG A 199 4.10 8.59 10.31
CA ARG A 199 5.20 9.34 10.95
C ARG A 199 4.80 10.78 11.28
N ASP A 200 3.90 11.38 10.50
CA ASP A 200 3.43 12.76 10.69
C ASP A 200 2.37 12.92 11.79
N MET A 201 2.01 11.84 12.49
CA MET A 201 1.12 11.91 13.65
C MET A 201 1.74 12.74 14.79
N PRO A 202 1.00 13.65 15.47
CA PRO A 202 -0.44 13.84 15.44
C PRO A 202 -0.93 14.89 14.42
N TYR A 203 -0.09 15.37 13.52
CA TYR A 203 -0.54 16.33 12.50
C TYR A 203 -1.47 15.65 11.48
N CYS A 204 -1.05 14.54 10.89
CA CYS A 204 -1.88 13.68 10.06
C CYS A 204 -2.54 12.60 10.92
N MET A 205 -3.87 12.57 10.96
CA MET A 205 -4.63 11.62 11.77
C MET A 205 -5.57 10.71 10.95
N GLY A 206 -5.42 10.69 9.62
CA GLY A 206 -6.17 9.79 8.76
C GLY A 206 -5.46 9.49 7.46
N SER A 207 -5.58 8.23 7.01
CA SER A 207 -4.93 7.72 5.82
C SER A 207 -5.80 6.63 5.20
N LEU A 208 -6.55 6.95 4.14
CA LEU A 208 -7.48 6.06 3.46
C LEU A 208 -7.01 5.84 2.03
N VAL A 209 -6.76 4.57 1.69
CA VAL A 209 -6.27 4.21 0.35
C VAL A 209 -7.42 4.02 -0.61
N TRP A 210 -7.36 4.62 -1.77
CA TRP A 210 -8.14 4.24 -2.93
C TRP A 210 -7.40 3.17 -3.72
N GLN A 211 -7.86 1.90 -3.81
CA GLN A 211 -9.14 1.42 -3.23
C GLN A 211 -8.96 0.03 -2.61
N HIS A 212 -9.97 -0.45 -1.89
CA HIS A 212 -9.90 -1.75 -1.24
C HIS A 212 -10.05 -2.92 -2.22
N ASN A 213 -11.11 -2.91 -3.06
CA ASN A 213 -11.46 -4.04 -3.93
C ASN A 213 -12.04 -3.59 -5.27
N ASP A 214 -12.18 -4.54 -6.19
CA ASP A 214 -12.75 -4.32 -7.51
C ASP A 214 -14.18 -4.86 -7.60
N CYS A 215 -15.02 -4.22 -8.44
CA CYS A 215 -16.37 -4.68 -8.76
C CYS A 215 -16.46 -5.44 -10.09
N TRP A 216 -15.36 -5.57 -10.83
CA TRP A 216 -15.18 -6.35 -12.05
C TRP A 216 -13.70 -6.71 -12.24
N PRO A 217 -13.37 -7.75 -13.04
CA PRO A 217 -11.96 -8.16 -13.22
C PRO A 217 -11.17 -7.09 -13.97
N VAL A 218 -10.11 -6.53 -13.34
CA VAL A 218 -9.47 -5.33 -13.88
C VAL A 218 -8.10 -5.09 -13.24
N ALA A 219 -7.19 -4.42 -13.97
CA ALA A 219 -6.04 -3.73 -13.38
C ALA A 219 -6.52 -2.41 -12.77
N SER A 220 -6.19 -2.16 -11.50
CA SER A 220 -6.70 -1.02 -10.73
C SER A 220 -5.84 -0.68 -9.52
N TRP A 221 -6.31 0.25 -8.71
CA TRP A 221 -5.73 0.65 -7.41
C TRP A 221 -6.06 -0.31 -6.27
N SER A 222 -6.84 -1.37 -6.50
CA SER A 222 -7.31 -2.27 -5.46
C SER A 222 -6.17 -3.00 -4.74
N SER A 223 -6.39 -3.29 -3.45
CA SER A 223 -5.56 -4.22 -2.66
C SER A 223 -6.08 -5.65 -2.71
N ARG A 224 -7.32 -5.85 -3.14
CA ARG A 224 -7.97 -7.14 -3.35
C ARG A 224 -8.62 -7.17 -4.73
N ASP A 225 -8.29 -8.15 -5.54
CA ASP A 225 -8.84 -8.25 -6.90
C ASP A 225 -10.31 -8.72 -6.89
N TYR A 226 -10.95 -8.67 -8.06
CA TYR A 226 -12.35 -9.07 -8.22
C TYR A 226 -12.64 -10.50 -7.76
N TYR A 227 -11.71 -11.44 -7.94
CA TYR A 227 -11.87 -12.83 -7.54
C TYR A 227 -11.51 -13.10 -6.08
N GLY A 228 -11.18 -12.06 -5.33
CA GLY A 228 -10.93 -12.14 -3.91
C GLY A 228 -9.48 -12.41 -3.51
N ARG A 229 -8.54 -12.45 -4.46
CA ARG A 229 -7.13 -12.61 -4.16
C ARG A 229 -6.52 -11.31 -3.62
N TRP A 230 -5.69 -11.46 -2.60
CA TRP A 230 -4.96 -10.33 -2.02
C TRP A 230 -3.75 -9.99 -2.88
N LYS A 231 -3.62 -8.72 -3.26
CA LYS A 231 -2.45 -8.19 -3.94
C LYS A 231 -1.35 -7.84 -2.92
N ALA A 232 -0.12 -7.64 -3.39
CA ALA A 232 1.01 -7.27 -2.52
C ALA A 232 0.71 -6.09 -1.59
N GLN A 233 -0.03 -5.08 -2.08
CA GLN A 233 -0.46 -3.92 -1.31
C GLN A 233 -1.18 -4.30 -0.02
N HIS A 234 -2.03 -5.35 -0.02
CA HIS A 234 -2.74 -5.77 1.19
C HIS A 234 -1.77 -6.14 2.32
N TYR A 235 -0.78 -6.97 2.03
CA TYR A 235 0.19 -7.43 3.03
C TYR A 235 1.07 -6.30 3.56
N PHE A 236 1.44 -5.35 2.69
CA PHE A 236 2.18 -4.16 3.09
C PHE A 236 1.31 -3.21 3.93
N THR A 237 0.01 -3.09 3.61
CA THR A 237 -0.95 -2.32 4.41
C THR A 237 -1.08 -2.88 5.82
N VAL A 238 -1.19 -4.21 5.99
CA VAL A 238 -1.25 -4.86 7.32
C VAL A 238 -0.03 -4.48 8.17
N LYS A 239 1.16 -4.49 7.58
CA LYS A 239 2.41 -4.13 8.27
C LYS A 239 2.47 -2.62 8.57
N SER A 240 2.06 -1.78 7.61
CA SER A 240 2.07 -0.32 7.76
C SER A 240 1.08 0.19 8.81
N PHE A 241 -0.04 -0.52 9.02
CA PHE A 241 -1.05 -0.19 10.03
C PHE A 241 -0.99 -1.08 11.29
N ALA A 242 0.13 -1.75 11.53
CA ALA A 242 0.35 -2.44 12.80
C ALA A 242 0.27 -1.48 14.00
N ASP A 243 -0.13 -1.99 15.16
CA ASP A 243 -0.25 -1.23 16.42
C ASP A 243 1.05 -0.54 16.86
N LEU A 244 2.20 -1.09 16.43
CA LEU A 244 3.51 -0.46 16.45
C LEU A 244 4.10 -0.55 15.04
N LEU A 245 4.41 0.58 14.46
CA LEU A 245 5.11 0.68 13.18
C LEU A 245 6.56 1.13 13.42
N VAL A 246 7.51 0.33 12.99
CA VAL A 246 8.92 0.72 12.89
C VAL A 246 9.12 1.30 11.49
N SER A 247 9.48 2.59 11.39
CA SER A 247 9.55 3.29 10.12
C SER A 247 10.87 4.05 9.96
N PRO A 248 11.86 3.46 9.26
CA PRO A 248 13.07 4.15 8.85
C PRO A 248 12.81 5.14 7.71
N ILE A 249 13.49 6.27 7.75
CA ILE A 249 13.48 7.27 6.68
C ILE A 249 14.81 7.99 6.62
N GLU A 250 15.28 8.23 5.41
CA GLU A 250 16.45 9.05 5.12
C GLU A 250 16.05 10.53 4.95
N ASP A 251 16.76 11.41 5.63
CA ASP A 251 16.66 12.87 5.52
C ASP A 251 18.08 13.43 5.30
N GLY A 252 18.39 13.81 4.08
CA GLY A 252 19.75 14.10 3.65
C GLY A 252 20.68 12.89 3.82
N ASN A 253 21.79 13.04 4.56
CA ASN A 253 22.71 11.93 4.88
C ASN A 253 22.44 11.33 6.28
N VAL A 254 21.23 11.46 6.80
CA VAL A 254 20.85 10.93 8.12
C VAL A 254 19.69 9.96 7.99
N LEU A 255 19.90 8.72 8.41
CA LEU A 255 18.81 7.76 8.60
C LEU A 255 18.19 7.97 9.98
N GLN A 256 16.90 8.18 10.00
CA GLN A 256 16.08 8.26 11.22
C GLN A 256 15.19 7.04 11.33
N VAL A 257 15.03 6.50 12.52
CA VAL A 257 14.05 5.45 12.79
C VAL A 257 12.98 6.00 13.70
N TYR A 258 11.75 5.98 13.21
CA TYR A 258 10.56 6.29 13.99
C TYR A 258 9.96 4.98 14.54
N ILE A 259 9.36 5.05 15.71
CA ILE A 259 8.34 4.10 16.12
C ILE A 259 7.05 4.88 16.29
N VAL A 260 6.04 4.50 15.52
CA VAL A 260 4.68 5.03 15.61
C VAL A 260 3.84 4.05 16.41
N SER A 261 3.21 4.52 17.47
CA SER A 261 2.43 3.71 18.41
C SER A 261 0.98 4.15 18.46
N ASP A 262 0.07 3.22 18.16
CA ASP A 262 -1.38 3.39 18.40
C ASP A 262 -1.79 2.83 19.76
N ARG A 263 -0.83 2.31 20.54
CA ARG A 263 -1.09 1.78 21.88
C ARG A 263 -1.47 2.88 22.86
N LEU A 264 -2.45 2.60 23.70
CA LEU A 264 -2.93 3.53 24.74
C LEU A 264 -2.04 3.58 25.99
N LYS A 265 -0.97 2.77 26.02
CA LYS A 265 0.01 2.74 27.11
C LYS A 265 1.43 2.77 26.53
N PRO A 266 2.38 3.41 27.22
CA PRO A 266 3.79 3.37 26.83
C PRO A 266 4.29 1.92 26.72
N THR A 267 5.17 1.67 25.76
CA THR A 267 5.83 0.37 25.57
C THR A 267 7.33 0.54 25.58
N SER A 268 8.04 -0.45 26.11
CA SER A 268 9.51 -0.48 26.09
C SER A 268 9.96 -1.77 25.42
N GLY A 269 11.12 -1.71 24.78
CA GLY A 269 11.68 -2.85 24.07
C GLY A 269 13.12 -2.60 23.62
N GLU A 270 13.62 -3.50 22.83
CA GLU A 270 14.94 -3.42 22.20
C GLU A 270 14.80 -3.09 20.72
N LEU A 271 15.42 -2.00 20.30
CA LEU A 271 15.57 -1.61 18.90
C LEU A 271 16.91 -2.11 18.39
N LYS A 272 16.91 -2.75 17.22
CA LYS A 272 18.10 -3.08 16.45
C LYS A 272 18.03 -2.42 15.09
N VAL A 273 19.13 -1.84 14.65
CA VAL A 273 19.31 -1.27 13.31
C VAL A 273 20.57 -1.87 12.73
N CYS A 274 20.47 -2.58 11.62
CA CYS A 274 21.64 -3.19 11.00
C CYS A 274 21.67 -2.94 9.48
N ALA A 275 22.86 -2.71 8.94
CA ALA A 275 23.16 -2.77 7.52
C ALA A 275 23.57 -4.22 7.20
N LEU A 276 22.76 -4.92 6.43
CA LEU A 276 22.97 -6.31 6.05
C LEU A 276 23.36 -6.39 4.59
N ARG A 277 24.46 -7.10 4.27
CA ARG A 277 24.89 -7.32 2.90
C ARG A 277 23.89 -8.22 2.15
N LEU A 278 23.57 -7.84 0.91
CA LEU A 278 22.66 -8.58 0.04
C LEU A 278 23.24 -9.90 -0.45
N ASP A 279 24.57 -10.00 -0.55
CA ASP A 279 25.32 -11.16 -1.07
C ASP A 279 25.56 -12.27 -0.02
N GLY A 280 25.02 -12.13 1.19
CA GLY A 280 25.23 -13.08 2.28
C GLY A 280 26.53 -12.86 3.08
N GLY A 281 27.27 -11.78 2.79
CA GLY A 281 28.51 -11.40 3.50
C GLY A 281 28.31 -10.92 4.94
N GLY A 282 27.09 -11.10 5.50
CA GLY A 282 26.76 -10.82 6.89
C GLY A 282 26.38 -9.37 7.17
N ILE A 283 26.53 -8.97 8.43
CA ILE A 283 26.20 -7.63 8.92
C ILE A 283 27.42 -6.73 8.78
N VAL A 284 27.25 -5.60 8.07
CA VAL A 284 28.27 -4.55 7.96
C VAL A 284 28.37 -3.78 9.27
N LYS A 285 27.22 -3.33 9.78
CA LYS A 285 27.11 -2.55 11.01
C LYS A 285 25.82 -2.86 11.74
N GLU A 286 25.87 -2.93 13.07
CA GLU A 286 24.69 -3.11 13.92
C GLU A 286 24.71 -2.11 15.08
N PHE A 287 23.54 -1.58 15.38
CA PHE A 287 23.28 -0.77 16.57
C PHE A 287 22.13 -1.41 17.35
N THR A 288 22.31 -1.53 18.67
CA THR A 288 21.28 -2.04 19.58
C THR A 288 21.03 -1.02 20.68
N ARG A 289 19.76 -0.72 20.95
CA ARG A 289 19.36 0.24 21.99
C ARG A 289 18.05 -0.14 22.65
N ARG A 290 17.98 0.01 23.95
CA ARG A 290 16.68 -0.01 24.66
C ARG A 290 15.98 1.33 24.47
N VAL A 291 14.69 1.28 24.09
CA VAL A 291 13.86 2.45 23.87
C VAL A 291 12.50 2.28 24.54
N THR A 292 11.95 3.41 24.99
CA THR A 292 10.56 3.49 25.47
C THR A 292 9.79 4.42 24.55
N VAL A 293 8.68 3.93 24.03
CA VAL A 293 7.80 4.65 23.13
C VAL A 293 6.57 5.10 23.92
N PRO A 294 6.25 6.39 23.95
CA PRO A 294 5.05 6.88 24.62
C PRO A 294 3.76 6.34 23.97
N ALA A 295 2.66 6.44 24.66
CA ALA A 295 1.35 6.06 24.13
C ALA A 295 0.90 7.01 23.02
N ASN A 296 0.27 6.45 22.00
CA ASN A 296 -0.38 7.19 20.89
C ASN A 296 0.51 8.31 20.31
N THR A 297 1.71 7.96 19.87
CA THR A 297 2.71 8.93 19.38
C THR A 297 3.46 8.42 18.16
N SER A 298 4.05 9.35 17.43
CA SER A 298 5.14 9.10 16.49
C SER A 298 6.42 9.70 17.07
N THR A 299 7.43 8.87 17.29
CA THR A 299 8.66 9.27 18.00
C THR A 299 9.90 8.80 17.25
N VAL A 300 10.85 9.70 17.00
CA VAL A 300 12.20 9.32 16.55
C VAL A 300 12.95 8.67 17.70
N VAL A 301 13.26 7.41 17.55
CA VAL A 301 13.94 6.60 18.58
C VAL A 301 15.43 6.40 18.32
N TRP A 302 15.87 6.62 17.07
CA TRP A 302 17.27 6.47 16.68
C TRP A 302 17.61 7.35 15.46
N ARG A 303 18.86 7.81 15.39
CA ARG A 303 19.43 8.57 14.27
C ARG A 303 20.91 8.27 14.14
N GLU A 304 21.39 8.14 12.90
CA GLU A 304 22.81 8.06 12.57
C GLU A 304 23.04 8.52 11.12
N THR A 305 24.25 8.92 10.78
CA THR A 305 24.62 9.20 9.38
C THR A 305 24.64 7.91 8.56
N VAL A 306 24.22 8.01 7.31
CA VAL A 306 24.24 6.88 6.36
C VAL A 306 25.68 6.35 6.20
N ASP A 307 26.67 7.25 6.08
CA ASP A 307 28.07 6.84 5.93
C ASP A 307 28.57 5.98 7.10
N LYS A 308 28.19 6.34 8.33
CA LYS A 308 28.60 5.56 9.51
C LYS A 308 27.86 4.21 9.60
N LEU A 309 26.63 4.16 9.08
CA LEU A 309 25.86 2.92 9.01
C LEU A 309 26.40 1.99 7.93
N LEU A 310 26.83 2.54 6.80
CA LEU A 310 27.41 1.79 5.69
C LEU A 310 28.84 1.30 5.97
N ASP A 311 29.60 2.01 6.84
CA ASP A 311 30.98 1.65 7.23
C ASP A 311 31.90 1.34 6.01
N GLY A 312 31.73 2.11 4.93
CA GLY A 312 32.46 1.96 3.67
C GLY A 312 31.85 1.02 2.64
N ALA A 313 30.72 0.34 2.94
CA ALA A 313 29.99 -0.42 1.93
C ALA A 313 29.21 0.50 0.99
N ASN A 314 28.94 0.06 -0.25
CA ASN A 314 28.07 0.79 -1.15
C ASN A 314 26.60 0.65 -0.72
N LYS A 315 25.81 1.69 -0.89
CA LYS A 315 24.37 1.67 -0.54
C LYS A 315 23.56 0.67 -1.36
N GLU A 316 24.02 0.33 -2.56
CA GLU A 316 23.42 -0.66 -3.47
C GLU A 316 23.68 -2.12 -3.03
N ASP A 317 24.69 -2.35 -2.17
CA ASP A 317 25.11 -3.68 -1.69
C ASP A 317 24.41 -4.09 -0.39
N VAL A 318 23.64 -3.19 0.23
CA VAL A 318 23.09 -3.43 1.58
C VAL A 318 21.59 -3.12 1.67
N VAL A 319 20.93 -3.84 2.54
CA VAL A 319 19.60 -3.48 3.05
C VAL A 319 19.70 -3.07 4.51
N ILE A 320 19.00 -2.00 4.87
CA ILE A 320 18.90 -1.60 6.28
C ILE A 320 17.70 -2.34 6.88
N HIS A 321 18.00 -3.30 7.75
CA HIS A 321 17.00 -4.03 8.51
C HIS A 321 16.84 -3.40 9.89
N VAL A 322 15.61 -3.05 10.22
CA VAL A 322 15.26 -2.49 11.53
C VAL A 322 14.27 -3.42 12.22
N SER A 323 14.54 -3.79 13.46
CA SER A 323 13.62 -4.56 14.28
C SER A 323 13.43 -3.92 15.66
N TYR A 324 12.21 -4.01 16.17
CA TYR A 324 11.86 -3.64 17.54
C TYR A 324 11.16 -4.80 18.21
N LYS A 325 11.75 -5.31 19.27
CA LYS A 325 11.18 -6.39 20.07
C LYS A 325 10.64 -5.82 21.38
N ASP A 326 9.34 -5.88 21.56
CA ASP A 326 8.70 -5.37 22.77
C ASP A 326 8.86 -6.33 23.97
N LYS A 327 8.43 -5.90 25.16
CA LYS A 327 8.52 -6.69 26.40
C LYS A 327 7.74 -8.02 26.36
N THR A 328 6.76 -8.16 25.46
CA THR A 328 5.99 -9.40 25.29
C THR A 328 6.71 -10.41 24.42
N GLY A 329 7.81 -10.00 23.79
CA GLY A 329 8.56 -10.79 22.83
C GLY A 329 8.08 -10.64 21.38
N LYS A 330 7.02 -9.84 21.13
CA LYS A 330 6.55 -9.55 19.77
C LYS A 330 7.57 -8.66 19.06
N GLU A 331 7.95 -9.05 17.85
CA GLU A 331 8.90 -8.35 17.00
C GLU A 331 8.16 -7.62 15.87
N TYR A 332 8.58 -6.37 15.60
CA TYR A 332 8.12 -5.52 14.51
C TYR A 332 9.33 -5.18 13.67
N THR A 333 9.25 -5.41 12.38
CA THR A 333 10.40 -5.26 11.48
C THR A 333 10.08 -4.39 10.29
N ASN A 334 11.11 -3.78 9.72
CA ASN A 334 11.03 -3.07 8.46
C ASN A 334 12.38 -3.13 7.74
N ASN A 335 12.33 -3.17 6.41
CA ASN A 335 13.50 -3.06 5.56
C ASN A 335 13.47 -1.73 4.82
N TYR A 336 14.63 -1.06 4.74
CA TYR A 336 14.79 0.20 4.04
C TYR A 336 15.93 0.08 3.03
N PHE A 337 15.70 0.56 1.82
CA PHE A 337 16.65 0.55 0.73
C PHE A 337 17.13 1.98 0.47
N LEU A 338 18.42 2.17 0.41
CA LEU A 338 19.07 3.48 0.19
C LEU A 338 19.19 3.83 -1.31
N ALA A 339 18.84 2.89 -2.19
CA ALA A 339 18.79 3.07 -3.64
C ALA A 339 17.51 2.46 -4.22
N LYS A 340 17.24 2.75 -5.49
CA LYS A 340 16.10 2.16 -6.21
C LYS A 340 16.31 0.66 -6.41
N GLN A 341 15.22 -0.09 -6.47
CA GLN A 341 15.28 -1.56 -6.59
C GLN A 341 16.07 -2.03 -7.83
N LYS A 342 16.04 -1.26 -8.92
CA LYS A 342 16.82 -1.56 -10.14
C LYS A 342 18.32 -1.42 -9.98
N ASP A 343 18.75 -0.53 -9.07
CA ASP A 343 20.16 -0.22 -8.83
C ASP A 343 20.77 -1.12 -7.75
N MET A 344 19.93 -1.83 -6.95
CA MET A 344 20.40 -2.73 -5.90
C MET A 344 21.11 -3.96 -6.50
N HIS A 345 22.23 -4.36 -5.89
CA HIS A 345 23.05 -5.48 -6.33
C HIS A 345 22.59 -6.80 -5.68
N TYR A 346 21.33 -7.18 -5.95
CA TYR A 346 20.80 -8.46 -5.48
C TYR A 346 21.55 -9.66 -6.06
N VAL A 347 21.67 -10.71 -5.25
CA VAL A 347 22.18 -12.01 -5.63
C VAL A 347 21.06 -13.04 -5.60
N THR A 348 21.05 -14.00 -6.52
CA THR A 348 20.04 -15.05 -6.56
C THR A 348 20.05 -15.87 -5.29
N ALA A 349 18.94 -15.82 -4.55
CA ALA A 349 18.77 -16.57 -3.31
C ALA A 349 18.34 -18.01 -3.59
N ARG A 350 18.93 -18.97 -2.88
CA ARG A 350 18.36 -20.30 -2.77
C ARG A 350 17.30 -20.28 -1.68
N ILE A 351 16.03 -20.35 -2.08
CA ILE A 351 14.91 -20.38 -1.14
C ILE A 351 14.51 -21.83 -0.89
N ASN A 352 14.71 -22.31 0.34
CA ASN A 352 14.20 -23.59 0.78
C ASN A 352 12.76 -23.42 1.27
N LYS A 353 11.92 -24.41 0.98
CA LYS A 353 10.51 -24.45 1.41
C LYS A 353 10.22 -25.81 2.04
N ASP A 354 9.75 -25.78 3.28
CA ASP A 354 9.23 -26.93 4.01
C ASP A 354 7.79 -26.65 4.39
N PHE A 355 6.96 -27.68 4.53
CA PHE A 355 5.58 -27.49 4.97
C PHE A 355 5.08 -28.62 5.86
N VAL A 356 4.18 -28.27 6.77
CA VAL A 356 3.53 -29.21 7.68
C VAL A 356 2.01 -29.03 7.54
N ALA A 357 1.29 -30.16 7.40
CA ALA A 357 -0.17 -30.13 7.38
C ALA A 357 -0.72 -29.72 8.74
N VAL A 358 -1.72 -28.86 8.71
CA VAL A 358 -2.44 -28.35 9.89
C VAL A 358 -3.93 -28.32 9.58
N GLU A 359 -4.76 -28.04 10.57
CA GLU A 359 -6.21 -27.89 10.36
C GLU A 359 -6.50 -26.80 9.33
N GLY A 360 -7.20 -27.14 8.25
CA GLY A 360 -7.60 -26.25 7.16
C GLY A 360 -6.48 -25.82 6.20
N GLY A 361 -5.31 -26.51 6.19
CA GLY A 361 -4.25 -26.18 5.24
C GLY A 361 -2.84 -26.59 5.67
N TYR A 362 -1.88 -25.68 5.46
CA TYR A 362 -0.46 -25.97 5.67
C TYR A 362 0.25 -24.77 6.31
N ASP A 363 1.17 -25.04 7.24
CA ASP A 363 2.20 -24.08 7.64
C ASP A 363 3.43 -24.28 6.73
N VAL A 364 3.75 -23.26 5.96
CA VAL A 364 4.89 -23.24 5.04
C VAL A 364 6.01 -22.41 5.66
N THR A 365 7.16 -23.05 5.86
CA THR A 365 8.37 -22.39 6.36
C THR A 365 9.35 -22.15 5.21
N LEU A 366 9.75 -20.90 5.03
CA LEU A 366 10.71 -20.45 4.03
C LEU A 366 12.01 -20.02 4.70
N SER A 367 13.14 -20.38 4.10
CA SER A 367 14.45 -19.89 4.51
C SER A 367 15.33 -19.64 3.27
N CYS A 368 16.35 -18.80 3.41
CA CYS A 368 17.25 -18.46 2.31
C CYS A 368 18.71 -18.36 2.79
N ASP A 369 19.63 -18.48 1.86
CA ASP A 369 21.08 -18.35 2.07
C ASP A 369 21.58 -16.91 1.97
N VAL A 370 20.94 -16.09 1.14
CA VAL A 370 21.19 -14.66 0.98
C VAL A 370 19.86 -13.89 1.05
N PHE A 371 19.89 -12.56 1.12
CA PHE A 371 18.67 -11.75 1.18
C PHE A 371 17.77 -11.99 -0.04
N ALA A 372 16.52 -12.38 0.21
CA ALA A 372 15.52 -12.62 -0.83
C ALA A 372 14.43 -11.54 -0.79
N ARG A 373 14.34 -10.74 -1.85
CA ARG A 373 13.38 -9.63 -1.98
C ARG A 373 12.04 -10.11 -2.52
N GLY A 374 10.93 -9.68 -1.88
CA GLY A 374 9.58 -9.79 -2.42
C GLY A 374 9.10 -11.23 -2.63
N VAL A 375 9.48 -12.16 -1.76
CA VAL A 375 9.15 -13.58 -1.91
C VAL A 375 7.65 -13.80 -1.93
N PHE A 376 7.17 -14.33 -3.04
CA PHE A 376 5.77 -14.57 -3.36
C PHE A 376 5.48 -16.07 -3.42
N LEU A 377 4.53 -16.51 -2.60
CA LEU A 377 3.99 -17.87 -2.63
C LEU A 377 2.70 -17.85 -3.46
N SER A 378 2.54 -18.87 -4.29
CA SER A 378 1.31 -19.09 -5.04
C SER A 378 1.05 -20.59 -5.22
N LEU A 379 -0.19 -20.95 -5.52
CA LEU A 379 -0.56 -22.30 -5.95
C LEU A 379 -0.78 -22.30 -7.46
N LYS A 380 -0.05 -23.15 -8.19
CA LYS A 380 -0.22 -23.31 -9.64
C LYS A 380 -1.65 -23.75 -9.97
N GLY A 381 -2.29 -22.99 -10.83
CA GLY A 381 -3.69 -23.22 -11.23
C GLY A 381 -4.67 -22.30 -10.50
N ASP A 382 -5.92 -22.34 -10.93
CA ASP A 382 -6.98 -21.51 -10.36
C ASP A 382 -7.58 -22.19 -9.11
N ILE A 383 -6.88 -22.07 -8.00
CA ILE A 383 -7.19 -22.74 -6.74
C ILE A 383 -7.49 -21.69 -5.68
N ASP A 384 -8.63 -21.84 -5.01
CA ASP A 384 -8.96 -21.01 -3.87
C ASP A 384 -7.99 -21.27 -2.72
N ASN A 385 -7.37 -20.21 -2.26
CA ASN A 385 -6.44 -20.23 -1.15
C ASN A 385 -6.42 -18.88 -0.44
N PHE A 386 -5.96 -18.90 0.80
CA PHE A 386 -5.61 -17.73 1.56
C PHE A 386 -4.21 -17.91 2.14
N ILE A 387 -3.34 -16.91 2.00
CA ILE A 387 -1.98 -16.92 2.53
C ILE A 387 -1.87 -15.80 3.56
N SER A 388 -1.46 -16.14 4.78
CA SER A 388 -1.47 -15.21 5.93
C SER A 388 -0.48 -14.04 5.81
N ASP A 389 0.63 -14.21 5.11
CA ASP A 389 1.59 -13.17 4.70
C ASP A 389 2.23 -13.57 3.37
N ASN A 390 2.54 -12.57 2.53
CA ASN A 390 3.10 -12.82 1.20
C ASN A 390 3.90 -11.60 0.71
N TYR A 391 4.62 -11.73 -0.40
CA TYR A 391 5.50 -10.69 -0.96
C TYR A 391 6.52 -10.19 0.06
N MET A 392 6.99 -11.08 0.92
CA MET A 392 7.85 -10.76 2.05
C MET A 392 9.33 -10.73 1.65
N ASP A 393 10.11 -9.95 2.36
CA ASP A 393 11.56 -10.05 2.31
C ASP A 393 12.03 -11.10 3.32
N ILE A 394 12.91 -11.99 2.91
CA ILE A 394 13.46 -13.03 3.79
C ILE A 394 14.96 -12.77 3.99
N LEU A 395 15.37 -12.75 5.25
CA LEU A 395 16.76 -12.54 5.63
C LEU A 395 17.46 -13.91 5.83
N PRO A 396 18.76 -14.02 5.47
CA PRO A 396 19.52 -15.21 5.74
C PRO A 396 19.53 -15.54 7.25
N GLY A 397 19.31 -16.82 7.56
CA GLY A 397 19.25 -17.29 8.94
C GLY A 397 18.00 -16.91 9.75
N LYS A 398 17.02 -16.22 9.13
CA LYS A 398 15.73 -15.88 9.76
C LYS A 398 14.58 -16.53 8.96
N PRO A 399 14.24 -17.81 9.22
CA PRO A 399 13.12 -18.45 8.54
C PRO A 399 11.79 -17.78 8.88
N VAL A 400 10.88 -17.76 7.89
CA VAL A 400 9.53 -17.21 8.03
C VAL A 400 8.52 -18.32 7.80
N THR A 401 7.54 -18.44 8.69
CA THR A 401 6.43 -19.41 8.54
C THR A 401 5.14 -18.68 8.24
N VAL A 402 4.44 -19.09 7.19
CA VAL A 402 3.13 -18.55 6.78
C VAL A 402 2.11 -19.67 6.72
N ARG A 403 0.86 -19.35 7.07
CA ARG A 403 -0.29 -20.24 6.92
C ARG A 403 -0.84 -20.13 5.50
N VAL A 404 -0.97 -21.27 4.82
CA VAL A 404 -1.71 -21.41 3.55
C VAL A 404 -2.99 -22.20 3.84
N THR A 405 -4.13 -21.55 3.77
CA THR A 405 -5.44 -22.19 3.89
C THR A 405 -5.88 -22.70 2.52
N THR A 406 -6.15 -24.00 2.41
CA THR A 406 -6.57 -24.66 1.16
C THR A 406 -7.06 -26.08 1.46
N ASP A 407 -7.95 -26.60 0.63
CA ASP A 407 -8.47 -27.97 0.71
C ASP A 407 -7.61 -28.98 -0.08
N LEU A 408 -6.49 -28.55 -0.67
CA LEU A 408 -5.61 -29.44 -1.45
C LEU A 408 -5.01 -30.54 -0.59
N PRO A 409 -5.05 -31.82 -1.03
CA PRO A 409 -4.28 -32.91 -0.40
C PRO A 409 -2.75 -32.68 -0.50
N GLY A 410 -1.99 -33.20 0.47
CA GLY A 410 -0.56 -32.90 0.63
C GLY A 410 0.31 -33.10 -0.62
N LEU A 411 0.12 -34.20 -1.37
CA LEU A 411 0.86 -34.41 -2.61
C LEU A 411 0.54 -33.35 -3.67
N GLN A 412 -0.72 -33.02 -3.86
CA GLN A 412 -1.14 -31.98 -4.80
C GLN A 412 -0.69 -30.58 -4.34
N PHE A 413 -0.70 -30.33 -3.05
CA PHE A 413 -0.17 -29.09 -2.49
C PHE A 413 1.32 -28.94 -2.79
N ALA A 414 2.13 -29.98 -2.55
CA ALA A 414 3.57 -29.98 -2.83
C ALA A 414 3.91 -29.69 -4.31
N GLU A 415 3.17 -30.32 -5.23
CA GLU A 415 3.33 -30.14 -6.68
C GLU A 415 2.94 -28.74 -7.17
N ARG A 416 1.99 -28.10 -6.49
CA ARG A 416 1.42 -26.81 -6.91
C ARG A 416 2.05 -25.61 -6.22
N LEU A 417 2.67 -25.79 -5.04
CA LEU A 417 3.29 -24.72 -4.29
C LEU A 417 4.50 -24.15 -5.05
N GLN A 418 4.36 -22.91 -5.49
CA GLN A 418 5.39 -22.15 -6.18
C GLN A 418 5.92 -21.04 -5.27
N VAL A 419 7.21 -20.76 -5.37
CA VAL A 419 7.87 -19.64 -4.71
C VAL A 419 8.60 -18.86 -5.79
N THR A 420 8.42 -17.56 -5.81
CA THR A 420 9.06 -16.62 -6.74
C THR A 420 9.66 -15.48 -5.93
N SER A 421 10.88 -15.07 -6.23
CA SER A 421 11.49 -13.85 -5.69
C SER A 421 11.63 -12.78 -6.77
N PHE A 422 12.06 -11.58 -6.37
CA PHE A 422 12.26 -10.49 -7.32
C PHE A 422 13.24 -10.86 -8.45
N LEU A 423 14.37 -11.51 -8.14
CA LEU A 423 15.36 -11.88 -9.17
C LEU A 423 14.85 -12.97 -10.12
N ASP A 424 13.91 -13.80 -9.72
CA ASP A 424 13.30 -14.80 -10.60
C ASP A 424 12.41 -14.16 -11.68
N ALA A 425 12.03 -12.89 -11.51
CA ALA A 425 11.11 -12.18 -12.38
C ALA A 425 11.77 -11.18 -13.34
N VAL A 426 13.07 -10.91 -13.20
CA VAL A 426 13.79 -9.92 -14.05
C VAL A 426 14.58 -10.59 -15.16
N GLU A 427 14.86 -9.82 -16.23
CA GLU A 427 15.87 -10.16 -17.21
C GLU A 427 17.25 -10.06 -16.55
N LEU A 428 18.11 -11.09 -16.72
CA LEU A 428 19.46 -11.18 -16.15
C LEU A 428 20.49 -10.57 -17.09
#